data_07ab2707af0c949f126e15d78f12d25c
#
_entry.id   07ab2707af0c949f126e15d78f12d25c
#
_cell.length_a   1.000
_cell.length_b   1.000
_cell.length_c   1.000
_cell.angle_alpha   90.00
_cell.angle_beta   90.00
_cell.angle_gamma   90.00
#
_symmetry.space_group_name_H-M   'P 1'
#
loop_
_entity.id
_entity.type
_entity.pdbx_description
1 polymer ?
#
loop_
_entity_poly.entity_id
_entity_poly.type
_entity_poly.pdbx_seq_one_letter_code
_entity_poly.pdbx_strand_id
1 'polypeptide(L)'
;MLIGTADVEAYVEPLEVVSGAVETAIDITLSKPVYLAGETIIGQATLTPTMDLPDGDLAVSWQRERESHPLTRAPGPGGQLDGRIVPLGKRIPLRAGVPVVLPFEIPLPADAPPTAAAVHSSINWFVQARLFYAGFNAHQLERVRRSIVVVNAP
;
A
#
# COMPACT_ATOMS: atom_id res chain seq x y z
N MET A 1 -10.01 25.27 17.02
CA MET A 1 -10.99 24.35 16.50
C MET A 1 -10.32 23.11 15.95
N LEU A 2 -10.84 21.94 16.30
CA LEU A 2 -10.16 20.67 16.02
C LEU A 2 -10.70 19.93 14.81
N ILE A 3 -11.51 20.58 14.00
CA ILE A 3 -12.10 19.99 12.80
C ILE A 3 -11.00 19.45 11.87
N GLY A 4 -9.90 20.19 11.72
CA GLY A 4 -8.83 19.77 10.83
C GLY A 4 -8.21 18.43 11.20
N THR A 5 -7.99 18.16 12.47
CA THR A 5 -7.42 16.87 12.89
C THR A 5 -8.39 15.71 12.65
N ALA A 6 -9.65 15.90 13.01
CA ALA A 6 -10.66 14.87 12.78
C ALA A 6 -10.87 14.63 11.29
N ASP A 7 -10.90 15.69 10.47
CA ASP A 7 -11.07 15.58 9.04
C ASP A 7 -9.89 14.87 8.39
N VAL A 8 -8.66 15.14 8.83
CA VAL A 8 -7.49 14.45 8.32
C VAL A 8 -7.56 12.96 8.60
N GLU A 9 -7.95 12.57 9.80
CA GLU A 9 -8.13 11.15 10.13
C GLU A 9 -9.22 10.50 9.29
N ALA A 10 -10.30 11.24 9.01
CA ALA A 10 -11.39 10.72 8.20
C ALA A 10 -10.99 10.45 6.74
N TYR A 11 -9.94 11.10 6.24
CA TYR A 11 -9.47 10.88 4.88
C TYR A 11 -8.45 9.74 4.77
N VAL A 12 -7.98 9.20 5.88
CA VAL A 12 -7.06 8.07 5.84
C VAL A 12 -7.86 6.79 5.68
N GLU A 13 -7.72 6.16 4.51
CA GLU A 13 -8.39 4.91 4.23
C GLU A 13 -7.83 3.79 5.10
N PRO A 14 -8.68 2.83 5.50
CA PRO A 14 -8.20 1.70 6.26
C PRO A 14 -7.18 0.86 5.47
N LEU A 15 -6.30 0.21 6.19
CA LEU A 15 -5.36 -0.72 5.62
C LEU A 15 -6.11 -1.95 5.12
N GLU A 16 -5.85 -2.33 3.88
CA GLU A 16 -6.46 -3.49 3.26
C GLU A 16 -5.49 -4.65 3.22
N VAL A 17 -5.89 -5.80 3.71
CA VAL A 17 -5.14 -7.04 3.58
C VAL A 17 -5.45 -7.64 2.22
N VAL A 18 -4.44 -7.75 1.36
CA VAL A 18 -4.61 -8.24 -0.01
C VAL A 18 -4.43 -9.74 -0.07
N SER A 19 -3.44 -10.28 0.62
CA SER A 19 -3.19 -11.71 0.63
C SER A 19 -2.39 -12.13 1.85
N GLY A 20 -2.50 -13.38 2.21
CA GLY A 20 -1.74 -14.02 3.27
C GLY A 20 -2.36 -13.87 4.65
N ALA A 21 -1.85 -14.62 5.59
CA ALA A 21 -2.17 -14.45 6.99
C ALA A 21 -1.38 -13.23 7.51
N VAL A 22 -2.00 -12.45 8.39
CA VAL A 22 -1.37 -11.21 8.89
C VAL A 22 -0.63 -11.48 10.18
N GLU A 23 0.29 -12.44 10.15
CA GLU A 23 1.07 -12.84 11.33
C GLU A 23 2.05 -11.76 11.78
N THR A 24 2.43 -10.87 10.87
CA THR A 24 3.38 -9.80 11.16
C THR A 24 2.73 -8.47 11.41
N ALA A 25 1.40 -8.39 11.34
CA ALA A 25 0.64 -7.16 11.56
C ALA A 25 1.27 -5.97 10.82
N ILE A 26 1.49 -6.12 9.50
CA ILE A 26 2.10 -5.05 8.70
C ILE A 26 1.19 -3.84 8.72
N ASP A 27 1.76 -2.68 9.01
CA ASP A 27 1.04 -1.41 8.90
C ASP A 27 1.85 -0.45 8.03
N ILE A 28 1.14 0.44 7.35
CA ILE A 28 1.73 1.48 6.50
C ILE A 28 1.26 2.83 7.04
N THR A 29 2.21 3.66 7.42
CA THR A 29 1.93 5.02 7.85
C THR A 29 2.48 5.98 6.80
N LEU A 30 1.67 6.93 6.36
CA LEU A 30 2.04 7.88 5.32
C LEU A 30 2.08 9.29 5.90
N SER A 31 2.96 10.12 5.36
CA SER A 31 3.08 11.52 5.81
C SER A 31 1.82 12.32 5.49
N LYS A 32 1.07 11.94 4.45
CA LYS A 32 -0.18 12.60 4.07
C LYS A 32 -1.00 11.66 3.18
N PRO A 33 -2.31 11.88 3.05
CA PRO A 33 -3.17 11.02 2.22
C PRO A 33 -3.28 11.46 0.75
N VAL A 34 -2.92 12.69 0.40
CA VAL A 34 -3.09 13.25 -0.93
C VAL A 34 -1.75 13.66 -1.51
N TYR A 35 -1.49 13.27 -2.75
CA TYR A 35 -0.23 13.52 -3.44
C TYR A 35 -0.47 14.09 -4.82
N LEU A 36 0.47 14.92 -5.28
CA LEU A 36 0.51 15.39 -6.66
C LEU A 36 1.24 14.35 -7.52
N ALA A 37 0.85 14.26 -8.80
CA ALA A 37 1.60 13.46 -9.75
C ALA A 37 3.07 13.90 -9.75
N GLY A 38 3.99 12.95 -9.75
CA GLY A 38 5.42 13.24 -9.67
C GLY A 38 5.96 13.48 -8.28
N GLU A 39 5.10 13.58 -7.29
CA GLU A 39 5.52 13.76 -5.91
C GLU A 39 6.07 12.47 -5.32
N THR A 40 6.96 12.58 -4.33
CA THR A 40 7.48 11.41 -3.63
C THR A 40 6.62 11.11 -2.41
N ILE A 41 6.15 9.86 -2.33
CA ILE A 41 5.41 9.37 -1.16
C ILE A 41 6.42 9.07 -0.06
N ILE A 42 6.23 9.67 1.10
CA ILE A 42 7.08 9.44 2.27
C ILE A 42 6.24 8.76 3.34
N GLY A 43 6.77 7.69 3.89
CA GLY A 43 6.08 6.95 4.93
C GLY A 43 6.98 5.96 5.63
N GLN A 44 6.37 5.08 6.36
CA GLN A 44 7.08 3.98 7.02
C GLN A 44 6.20 2.74 7.08
N ALA A 45 6.84 1.58 7.01
CA ALA A 45 6.20 0.30 7.24
C ALA A 45 6.58 -0.19 8.62
N THR A 46 5.62 -0.69 9.36
CA THR A 46 5.83 -1.24 10.70
C THR A 46 5.40 -2.70 10.71
N LEU A 47 6.29 -3.55 11.19
CA LEU A 47 6.00 -4.97 11.38
C LEU A 47 5.96 -5.25 12.89
N THR A 48 4.89 -5.88 13.36
CA THR A 48 4.80 -6.30 14.76
C THR A 48 4.38 -7.76 14.78
N PRO A 49 5.34 -8.69 14.66
CA PRO A 49 4.99 -10.11 14.60
C PRO A 49 4.24 -10.58 15.84
N THR A 50 3.27 -11.44 15.66
CA THR A 50 2.52 -12.04 16.75
C THR A 50 3.18 -13.30 17.29
N MET A 51 4.13 -13.84 16.54
CA MET A 51 4.91 -15.01 16.92
C MET A 51 6.30 -14.90 16.28
N ASP A 52 7.23 -15.69 16.76
CA ASP A 52 8.54 -15.77 16.12
C ASP A 52 8.41 -16.42 14.74
N LEU A 53 8.92 -15.75 13.74
CA LEU A 53 8.90 -16.21 12.35
C LEU A 53 10.31 -16.24 11.78
N PRO A 54 10.53 -16.99 10.70
CA PRO A 54 11.78 -16.89 9.96
C PRO A 54 12.02 -15.46 9.46
N ASP A 55 13.27 -15.10 9.25
CA ASP A 55 13.62 -13.78 8.75
C ASP A 55 12.90 -13.50 7.44
N GLY A 56 12.47 -12.25 7.24
CA GLY A 56 11.68 -11.87 6.10
C GLY A 56 12.26 -10.73 5.28
N ASP A 57 11.84 -10.67 4.02
CA ASP A 57 12.22 -9.60 3.09
C ASP A 57 10.99 -8.70 2.90
N LEU A 58 11.17 -7.40 3.12
CA LEU A 58 10.11 -6.42 2.98
C LEU A 58 10.39 -5.47 1.83
N ALA A 59 9.38 -5.23 1.02
CA ALA A 59 9.44 -4.27 -0.08
C ALA A 59 8.14 -3.50 -0.16
N VAL A 60 8.21 -2.29 -0.71
CA VAL A 60 7.04 -1.44 -0.95
C VAL A 60 7.01 -0.99 -2.40
N SER A 61 5.84 -0.59 -2.86
CA SER A 61 5.66 0.01 -4.18
C SER A 61 4.35 0.78 -4.21
N TRP A 62 4.20 1.68 -5.19
CA TRP A 62 2.87 2.18 -5.50
C TRP A 62 2.13 1.13 -6.34
N GLN A 63 0.80 1.17 -6.29
CA GLN A 63 -0.05 0.35 -7.12
C GLN A 63 -1.17 1.21 -7.68
N ARG A 64 -1.44 1.06 -8.96
CA ARG A 64 -2.59 1.69 -9.62
C ARG A 64 -3.56 0.62 -10.04
N GLU A 65 -4.81 0.80 -9.70
CA GLU A 65 -5.89 -0.09 -10.11
C GLU A 65 -6.87 0.70 -10.98
N ARG A 66 -7.11 0.20 -12.16
CA ARG A 66 -8.06 0.80 -13.10
C ARG A 66 -9.18 -0.19 -13.35
N GLU A 67 -10.40 0.25 -13.19
CA GLU A 67 -11.58 -0.54 -13.48
C GLU A 67 -12.41 0.12 -14.55
N SER A 68 -13.01 -0.70 -15.41
CA SER A 68 -13.92 -0.26 -16.46
C SER A 68 -15.22 -1.01 -16.30
N HIS A 69 -16.34 -0.28 -16.28
CA HIS A 69 -17.66 -0.83 -16.07
C HIS A 69 -18.58 -0.47 -17.25
N PRO A 70 -18.49 -1.21 -18.37
CA PRO A 70 -19.35 -0.93 -19.52
C PRO A 70 -20.83 -1.21 -19.21
N LEU A 71 -21.71 -0.38 -19.75
CA LEU A 71 -23.14 -0.43 -19.49
C LEU A 71 -23.82 -1.74 -19.86
N THR A 72 -23.35 -2.38 -20.91
CA THR A 72 -24.05 -3.49 -21.54
C THR A 72 -23.39 -4.85 -21.33
N ARG A 73 -22.33 -4.91 -20.55
CA ARG A 73 -21.57 -6.14 -20.33
C ARG A 73 -21.15 -6.23 -18.88
N ALA A 74 -20.76 -7.43 -18.47
CA ALA A 74 -20.07 -7.58 -17.21
C ALA A 74 -18.84 -6.66 -17.17
N PRO A 75 -18.46 -6.18 -15.99
CA PRO A 75 -17.28 -5.33 -15.88
C PRO A 75 -16.09 -5.98 -16.59
N GLY A 76 -15.39 -5.20 -17.38
CA GLY A 76 -14.17 -5.66 -18.02
C GLY A 76 -13.12 -6.02 -16.98
N PRO A 77 -12.10 -6.77 -17.35
CA PRO A 77 -11.02 -7.09 -16.42
C PRO A 77 -10.38 -5.80 -15.93
N GLY A 78 -10.29 -5.65 -14.62
CA GLY A 78 -9.56 -4.55 -14.02
C GLY A 78 -8.09 -4.64 -14.37
N GLY A 79 -7.45 -3.51 -14.51
CA GLY A 79 -6.01 -3.44 -14.73
C GLY A 79 -5.31 -3.01 -13.47
N GLN A 80 -4.36 -3.81 -13.02
CA GLN A 80 -3.47 -3.44 -11.94
C GLN A 80 -2.07 -3.22 -12.50
N LEU A 81 -1.43 -2.15 -12.06
CA LEU A 81 -0.06 -1.85 -12.43
C LEU A 81 0.71 -1.53 -11.16
N ASP A 82 1.75 -2.29 -10.89
CA ASP A 82 2.64 -2.02 -9.79
C ASP A 82 3.80 -1.15 -10.27
N GLY A 83 4.19 -0.23 -9.43
CA GLY A 83 5.39 0.54 -9.65
C GLY A 83 6.64 -0.28 -9.37
N ARG A 84 7.77 0.39 -9.51
CA ARG A 84 9.05 -0.20 -9.16
C ARG A 84 9.02 -0.66 -7.71
N ILE A 85 9.46 -1.88 -7.47
CA ILE A 85 9.57 -2.44 -6.14
C ILE A 85 10.76 -1.81 -5.44
N VAL A 86 10.53 -1.26 -4.26
CA VAL A 86 11.56 -0.65 -3.42
C VAL A 86 11.83 -1.58 -2.24
N PRO A 87 12.97 -2.30 -2.23
CA PRO A 87 13.32 -3.14 -1.08
C PRO A 87 13.61 -2.26 0.13
N LEU A 88 13.01 -2.61 1.28
CA LEU A 88 13.24 -1.91 2.54
C LEU A 88 14.19 -2.66 3.45
N GLY A 89 14.20 -3.98 3.37
CA GLY A 89 15.09 -4.78 4.18
C GLY A 89 15.05 -6.23 3.75
N LYS A 90 16.18 -6.91 3.92
CA LYS A 90 16.31 -8.34 3.70
C LYS A 90 16.69 -9.02 4.99
N ARG A 91 16.18 -10.23 5.20
CA ARG A 91 16.46 -11.03 6.39
C ARG A 91 16.17 -10.26 7.67
N ILE A 92 15.02 -9.59 7.68
CA ILE A 92 14.58 -8.85 8.85
C ILE A 92 14.20 -9.86 9.93
N PRO A 93 14.77 -9.77 11.14
CA PRO A 93 14.33 -10.63 12.22
C PRO A 93 12.88 -10.36 12.59
N LEU A 94 12.06 -11.40 12.62
CA LEU A 94 10.65 -11.31 12.93
C LEU A 94 10.40 -12.01 14.27
N ARG A 95 10.41 -11.22 15.35
CA ARG A 95 10.26 -11.72 16.71
C ARG A 95 8.96 -11.26 17.33
N ALA A 96 8.29 -12.17 18.03
CA ALA A 96 7.01 -11.89 18.66
C ALA A 96 7.06 -10.63 19.52
N GLY A 97 6.15 -9.69 19.23
CA GLY A 97 6.00 -8.46 20.00
C GLY A 97 7.10 -7.42 19.81
N VAL A 98 8.10 -7.68 18.96
CA VAL A 98 9.18 -6.73 18.71
C VAL A 98 8.87 -5.95 17.42
N PRO A 99 8.55 -4.65 17.51
CA PRO A 99 8.25 -3.87 16.33
C PRO A 99 9.50 -3.58 15.52
N VAL A 100 9.34 -3.62 14.20
CA VAL A 100 10.36 -3.21 13.23
C VAL A 100 9.77 -2.06 12.43
N VAL A 101 10.44 -0.93 12.40
CA VAL A 101 9.97 0.27 11.70
C VAL A 101 10.97 0.60 10.60
N LEU A 102 10.49 0.64 9.35
CA LEU A 102 11.32 0.89 8.18
C LEU A 102 10.76 2.07 7.39
N PRO A 103 11.47 3.20 7.32
CA PRO A 103 11.06 4.33 6.51
C PRO A 103 11.22 4.04 5.03
N PHE A 104 10.39 4.70 4.20
CA PHE A 104 10.49 4.55 2.76
C PHE A 104 10.15 5.84 2.02
N GLU A 105 10.62 5.90 0.79
CA GLU A 105 10.28 6.93 -0.18
C GLU A 105 9.93 6.25 -1.50
N ILE A 106 8.79 6.61 -2.07
CA ILE A 106 8.33 6.05 -3.34
C ILE A 106 7.99 7.20 -4.26
N PRO A 107 8.76 7.43 -5.34
CA PRO A 107 8.41 8.47 -6.30
C PRO A 107 7.20 8.03 -7.14
N LEU A 108 6.20 8.90 -7.21
CA LEU A 108 5.08 8.69 -8.14
C LEU A 108 5.50 9.09 -9.55
N PRO A 109 4.94 8.44 -10.58
CA PRO A 109 5.18 8.88 -11.96
C PRO A 109 4.75 10.33 -12.17
N ALA A 110 5.51 11.06 -12.97
CA ALA A 110 5.18 12.44 -13.29
C ALA A 110 3.88 12.54 -14.10
N ASP A 111 3.54 11.49 -14.82
CA ASP A 111 2.32 11.39 -15.62
C ASP A 111 1.24 10.56 -14.94
N ALA A 112 1.30 10.42 -13.62
CA ALA A 112 0.30 9.66 -12.89
C ALA A 112 -1.09 10.23 -13.13
N PRO A 113 -2.04 9.45 -13.65
CA PRO A 113 -3.41 9.92 -13.78
C PRO A 113 -4.04 10.13 -12.41
N PRO A 114 -4.90 11.14 -12.25
CA PRO A 114 -5.50 11.41 -10.95
C PRO A 114 -6.43 10.28 -10.52
N THR A 115 -6.59 10.13 -9.21
CA THR A 115 -7.64 9.30 -8.64
C THR A 115 -8.98 9.80 -9.18
N ALA A 116 -9.78 8.88 -9.68
CA ALA A 116 -11.05 9.24 -10.31
C ALA A 116 -12.07 8.15 -10.09
N ALA A 117 -13.32 8.57 -9.94
CA ALA A 117 -14.46 7.68 -9.92
C ALA A 117 -15.50 8.23 -10.88
N ALA A 118 -15.85 7.44 -11.87
CA ALA A 118 -16.89 7.77 -12.85
C ALA A 118 -17.88 6.62 -12.95
N VAL A 119 -19.00 6.84 -13.64
CA VAL A 119 -20.06 5.84 -13.71
C VAL A 119 -19.55 4.51 -14.28
N HIS A 120 -18.62 4.56 -15.22
CA HIS A 120 -18.15 3.35 -15.93
C HIS A 120 -16.68 3.07 -15.77
N SER A 121 -15.96 3.85 -14.98
CA SER A 121 -14.54 3.64 -14.79
C SER A 121 -14.05 4.26 -13.51
N SER A 122 -12.97 3.72 -12.97
CA SER A 122 -12.31 4.29 -11.81
C SER A 122 -10.81 4.10 -11.91
N ILE A 123 -10.08 5.00 -11.27
CA ILE A 123 -8.63 4.91 -11.10
C ILE A 123 -8.34 5.10 -9.62
N ASN A 124 -7.73 4.10 -9.01
CA ASN A 124 -7.38 4.12 -7.60
C ASN A 124 -5.88 3.87 -7.43
N TRP A 125 -5.31 4.55 -6.47
CA TRP A 125 -3.90 4.43 -6.14
C TRP A 125 -3.71 3.91 -4.73
N PHE A 126 -2.66 3.15 -4.55
CA PHE A 126 -2.31 2.55 -3.27
C PHE A 126 -0.82 2.59 -3.05
N VAL A 127 -0.43 2.55 -1.79
CA VAL A 127 0.90 2.11 -1.38
C VAL A 127 0.74 0.71 -0.84
N GLN A 128 1.50 -0.23 -1.38
CA GLN A 128 1.46 -1.62 -0.90
C GLN A 128 2.79 -2.01 -0.28
N ALA A 129 2.71 -2.87 0.71
CA ALA A 129 3.87 -3.52 1.32
C ALA A 129 3.74 -5.02 1.15
N ARG A 130 4.86 -5.66 0.86
CA ARG A 130 4.96 -7.11 0.70
C ARG A 130 6.03 -7.64 1.62
N LEU A 131 5.68 -8.62 2.41
CA LEU A 131 6.64 -9.32 3.26
C LEU A 131 6.68 -10.78 2.84
N PHE A 132 7.87 -11.26 2.57
CA PHE A 132 8.11 -12.61 2.12
C PHE A 132 9.02 -13.32 3.11
N TYR A 133 8.58 -14.46 3.63
CA TYR A 133 9.37 -15.25 4.56
C TYR A 133 9.09 -16.74 4.36
N ALA A 134 9.97 -17.60 4.87
CA ALA A 134 9.79 -19.04 4.78
C ALA A 134 8.64 -19.47 5.71
N GLY A 135 7.62 -20.09 5.16
CA GLY A 135 6.55 -20.69 5.93
C GLY A 135 6.89 -22.12 6.31
N PHE A 136 5.96 -22.77 6.99
CA PHE A 136 6.16 -24.12 7.48
C PHE A 136 6.36 -25.14 6.34
N ASN A 137 5.53 -25.05 5.30
CA ASN A 137 5.59 -25.96 4.15
C ASN A 137 5.92 -25.25 2.83
N ALA A 138 5.93 -23.94 2.83
CA ALA A 138 6.15 -23.12 1.65
C ALA A 138 6.48 -21.70 2.08
N HIS A 139 6.95 -20.89 1.13
CA HIS A 139 7.14 -19.48 1.40
C HIS A 139 5.80 -18.80 1.63
N GLN A 140 5.78 -17.86 2.57
CA GLN A 140 4.61 -17.05 2.88
C GLN A 140 4.79 -15.65 2.32
N LEU A 141 3.73 -15.13 1.75
CA LEU A 141 3.69 -13.74 1.27
C LEU A 141 2.53 -13.04 1.95
N GLU A 142 2.84 -12.02 2.74
CA GLU A 142 1.85 -11.12 3.31
C GLU A 142 1.85 -9.82 2.51
N ARG A 143 0.68 -9.40 2.06
CA ARG A 143 0.52 -8.16 1.31
C ARG A 143 -0.57 -7.32 1.93
N VAL A 144 -0.26 -6.08 2.17
CA VAL A 144 -1.23 -5.08 2.61
C VAL A 144 -1.09 -3.85 1.73
N ARG A 145 -2.16 -3.07 1.64
CA ARG A 145 -2.14 -1.81 0.90
C ARG A 145 -2.98 -0.77 1.59
N ARG A 146 -2.60 0.48 1.39
CA ARG A 146 -3.35 1.63 1.88
C ARG A 146 -3.62 2.57 0.73
N SER A 147 -4.87 2.98 0.59
CA SER A 147 -5.29 3.92 -0.44
C SER A 147 -4.64 5.28 -0.25
N ILE A 148 -4.31 5.90 -1.37
CA ILE A 148 -3.91 7.31 -1.43
C ILE A 148 -4.73 7.99 -2.51
N VAL A 149 -4.77 9.31 -2.48
CA VAL A 149 -5.41 10.12 -3.50
C VAL A 149 -4.32 10.83 -4.29
N VAL A 150 -4.36 10.69 -5.60
CA VAL A 150 -3.45 11.39 -6.52
C VAL A 150 -4.25 12.46 -7.24
N VAL A 151 -3.73 13.68 -7.24
CA VAL A 151 -4.36 14.81 -7.92
C VAL A 151 -3.40 15.40 -8.94
N ASN A 152 -3.96 16.10 -9.91
CA ASN A 152 -3.14 16.79 -10.91
C ASN A 152 -2.43 17.98 -10.27
N ALA A 153 -1.22 18.23 -10.70
CA ALA A 153 -0.55 19.49 -10.39
C ALA A 153 -1.33 20.64 -11.03
N PRO A 154 -1.49 21.76 -10.32
CA PRO A 154 -2.18 22.94 -10.87
C PRO A 154 -1.43 23.54 -12.07
#